data_61a7c8ef8e5c50b2581f53e080e040d7
#
_entry.id   61a7c8ef8e5c50b2581f53e080e040d7
#
_cell.length_a   1.000
_cell.length_b   1.000
_cell.length_c   1.000
_cell.angle_alpha   90.00
_cell.angle_beta   90.00
_cell.angle_gamma   90.00
#
_symmetry.space_group_name_H-M   'P 1'
#
loop_
_entity.id
_entity.type
_entity.pdbx_description
1 polymer ?
#
loop_
_entity_poly.entity_id
_entity_poly.type
_entity_poly.pdbx_seq_one_letter_code
_entity_poly.pdbx_strand_id
1 'polypeptide(L)'
;MGKLYVVPTPVGNLEDMTFRAVKVLKEVDLILAEDTRTSGILLKHFEIKNAMQSHHKFNEPKTVESVVNRIKAGETVALISDAGTPGISDPGFLVVRECVRNGIEVQCLPGATAFVPALVASGLPNEKFCFEGFLPQKKGRQTRLKALAEERRTMVFYESPHRLLKTLTQFAEYFGMERQATVSREISKLHEETVRGSLAELIEHFTATEPRGEIVIVLAGIDD
;
A
#
# COMPACT_ATOMS: atom_id res chain seq x y z
N MET A 1 -10.94 22.04 17.97
CA MET A 1 -10.01 20.96 18.32
C MET A 1 -9.43 20.46 17.01
N GLY A 2 -8.11 20.37 16.91
CA GLY A 2 -7.46 19.85 15.70
C GLY A 2 -7.77 18.39 15.45
N LYS A 3 -7.49 17.90 14.25
CA LYS A 3 -7.67 16.49 13.90
C LYS A 3 -6.63 16.01 12.88
N LEU A 4 -6.50 14.69 12.75
CA LEU A 4 -5.66 14.04 11.74
C LEU A 4 -6.52 13.54 10.59
N TYR A 5 -6.18 13.93 9.36
CA TYR A 5 -6.65 13.29 8.15
C TYR A 5 -5.59 12.32 7.63
N VAL A 6 -5.99 11.10 7.28
CA VAL A 6 -5.19 10.16 6.48
C VAL A 6 -5.72 10.23 5.06
N VAL A 7 -4.91 10.71 4.14
CA VAL A 7 -5.35 11.08 2.79
C VAL A 7 -4.65 10.20 1.76
N PRO A 8 -5.38 9.28 1.10
CA PRO A 8 -4.84 8.50 0.00
C PRO A 8 -4.41 9.37 -1.17
N THR A 9 -3.29 9.01 -1.80
CA THR A 9 -2.74 9.62 -3.00
C THR A 9 -2.78 8.63 -4.18
N PRO A 10 -2.73 9.10 -5.43
CA PRO A 10 -2.77 8.23 -6.60
C PRO A 10 -1.67 7.16 -6.61
N VAL A 11 -1.98 5.97 -7.11
CA VAL A 11 -1.01 4.86 -7.26
C VAL A 11 -0.32 4.84 -8.63
N GLY A 12 -0.49 5.89 -9.43
CA GLY A 12 0.14 6.01 -10.74
C GLY A 12 -0.61 6.88 -11.73
N ASN A 13 -1.89 7.18 -11.49
CA ASN A 13 -2.70 8.05 -12.33
C ASN A 13 -3.27 9.20 -11.49
N LEU A 14 -2.96 10.43 -11.84
CA LEU A 14 -3.42 11.62 -11.10
C LEU A 14 -4.95 11.78 -11.09
N GLU A 15 -5.66 11.18 -12.06
CA GLU A 15 -7.12 11.18 -12.11
C GLU A 15 -7.77 10.36 -10.97
N ASP A 16 -7.00 9.47 -10.31
CA ASP A 16 -7.45 8.72 -9.13
C ASP A 16 -7.45 9.58 -7.84
N MET A 17 -7.01 10.84 -7.92
CA MET A 17 -7.10 11.77 -6.79
C MET A 17 -8.54 12.22 -6.57
N THR A 18 -9.07 12.01 -5.37
CA THR A 18 -10.45 12.39 -5.08
C THR A 18 -10.60 13.91 -4.87
N PHE A 19 -11.72 14.49 -5.30
CA PHE A 19 -12.04 15.90 -5.05
C PHE A 19 -11.96 16.25 -3.56
N ARG A 20 -12.39 15.32 -2.67
CA ARG A 20 -12.35 15.54 -1.24
C ARG A 20 -10.92 15.54 -0.71
N ALA A 21 -10.03 14.69 -1.22
CA ALA A 21 -8.62 14.69 -0.86
C ALA A 21 -7.96 16.04 -1.23
N VAL A 22 -8.18 16.53 -2.45
CA VAL A 22 -7.68 17.85 -2.89
C VAL A 22 -8.18 18.97 -1.98
N LYS A 23 -9.49 18.96 -1.67
CA LYS A 23 -10.10 19.96 -0.77
C LYS A 23 -9.43 19.93 0.61
N VAL A 24 -9.35 18.76 1.24
CA VAL A 24 -8.74 18.59 2.57
C VAL A 24 -7.30 19.06 2.57
N LEU A 25 -6.50 18.66 1.58
CA LEU A 25 -5.09 19.06 1.47
C LEU A 25 -4.91 20.57 1.28
N LYS A 26 -5.90 21.28 0.72
CA LYS A 26 -5.89 22.76 0.62
C LYS A 26 -6.27 23.45 1.93
N GLU A 27 -7.02 22.81 2.81
CA GLU A 27 -7.59 23.39 4.02
C GLU A 27 -6.80 23.09 5.31
N VAL A 28 -5.93 22.06 5.33
CA VAL A 28 -5.15 21.69 6.53
C VAL A 28 -4.00 22.65 6.79
N ASP A 29 -3.57 22.74 8.04
CA ASP A 29 -2.46 23.61 8.48
C ASP A 29 -1.10 22.98 8.14
N LEU A 30 -1.01 21.63 8.11
CA LEU A 30 0.22 20.90 7.87
C LEU A 30 -0.05 19.62 7.09
N ILE A 31 0.82 19.32 6.13
CA ILE A 31 0.87 18.05 5.42
C ILE A 31 2.12 17.27 5.84
N LEU A 32 1.92 16.07 6.37
CA LEU A 32 2.99 15.09 6.62
C LEU A 32 3.16 14.24 5.36
N ALA A 33 4.36 14.17 4.81
CA ALA A 33 4.68 13.48 3.57
C ALA A 33 5.86 12.52 3.76
N GLU A 34 5.79 11.35 3.15
CA GLU A 34 6.87 10.35 3.19
C GLU A 34 8.13 10.88 2.50
N ASP A 35 8.04 11.21 1.22
CA ASP A 35 9.06 11.96 0.49
C ASP A 35 8.49 13.32 0.05
N THR A 36 9.03 14.39 0.62
CA THR A 36 8.58 15.76 0.31
C THR A 36 8.83 16.17 -1.13
N ARG A 37 9.75 15.53 -1.85
CA ARG A 37 10.06 15.79 -3.26
C ARG A 37 8.95 15.20 -4.14
N THR A 38 8.63 13.94 -3.95
CA THR A 38 7.54 13.23 -4.67
C THR A 38 6.21 13.90 -4.39
N SER A 39 5.87 14.08 -3.12
CA SER A 39 4.65 14.74 -2.69
C SER A 39 4.56 16.19 -3.19
N GLY A 40 5.70 16.91 -3.26
CA GLY A 40 5.75 18.27 -3.81
C GLY A 40 5.30 18.37 -5.26
N ILE A 41 5.58 17.37 -6.08
CA ILE A 41 5.10 17.30 -7.48
C ILE A 41 3.58 17.17 -7.51
N LEU A 42 3.03 16.24 -6.70
CA LEU A 42 1.58 16.03 -6.58
C LEU A 42 0.87 17.30 -6.12
N LEU A 43 1.35 17.92 -5.02
CA LEU A 43 0.75 19.12 -4.45
C LEU A 43 0.80 20.30 -5.44
N LYS A 44 1.89 20.44 -6.16
CA LYS A 44 2.02 21.47 -7.22
C LYS A 44 1.01 21.27 -8.36
N HIS A 45 0.78 20.02 -8.78
CA HIS A 45 -0.19 19.70 -9.83
C HIS A 45 -1.61 20.13 -9.45
N PHE A 46 -2.00 19.93 -8.20
CA PHE A 46 -3.32 20.32 -7.67
C PHE A 46 -3.37 21.74 -7.07
N GLU A 47 -2.31 22.53 -7.26
CA GLU A 47 -2.20 23.91 -6.75
C GLU A 47 -2.39 24.00 -5.22
N ILE A 48 -1.85 23.02 -4.47
CA ILE A 48 -1.84 22.97 -3.01
C ILE A 48 -0.54 23.61 -2.52
N LYS A 49 -0.64 24.64 -1.66
CA LYS A 49 0.50 25.45 -1.21
C LYS A 49 0.78 25.34 0.30
N ASN A 50 0.15 24.39 0.97
CA ASN A 50 0.23 24.25 2.42
C ASN A 50 1.63 23.80 2.87
N ALA A 51 1.96 24.11 4.13
CA ALA A 51 3.20 23.68 4.75
C ALA A 51 3.33 22.15 4.73
N MET A 52 4.52 21.66 4.40
CA MET A 52 4.81 20.23 4.31
C MET A 52 5.98 19.88 5.21
N GLN A 53 5.89 18.76 5.92
CA GLN A 53 6.91 18.20 6.79
C GLN A 53 7.15 16.74 6.42
N SER A 54 8.44 16.33 6.38
CA SER A 54 8.81 14.93 6.16
C SER A 54 8.38 14.05 7.34
N HIS A 55 7.71 12.92 7.03
CA HIS A 55 7.24 11.93 7.99
C HIS A 55 7.36 10.52 7.36
N HIS A 56 8.50 9.90 7.55
CA HIS A 56 8.86 8.61 6.95
C HIS A 56 9.25 7.59 8.03
N LYS A 57 9.36 6.34 7.65
CA LYS A 57 9.65 5.20 8.55
C LYS A 57 10.79 5.44 9.56
N PHE A 58 11.84 6.18 9.17
CA PHE A 58 13.01 6.39 10.02
C PHE A 58 12.86 7.57 10.98
N ASN A 59 11.99 8.56 10.69
CA ASN A 59 11.78 9.71 11.56
C ASN A 59 10.43 9.67 12.29
N GLU A 60 9.48 8.86 11.86
CA GLU A 60 8.16 8.73 12.48
C GLU A 60 8.24 8.59 14.02
N PRO A 61 9.07 7.69 14.61
CA PRO A 61 9.14 7.57 16.07
C PRO A 61 9.55 8.86 16.79
N LYS A 62 10.27 9.77 16.11
CA LYS A 62 10.76 11.03 16.68
C LYS A 62 9.79 12.18 16.47
N THR A 63 8.96 12.13 15.43
CA THR A 63 8.07 13.23 15.02
C THR A 63 6.65 13.09 15.59
N VAL A 64 6.23 11.88 15.95
CA VAL A 64 4.86 11.58 16.42
C VAL A 64 4.43 12.48 17.58
N GLU A 65 5.24 12.62 18.61
CA GLU A 65 4.91 13.43 19.79
C GLU A 65 4.69 14.92 19.42
N SER A 66 5.59 15.46 18.61
CA SER A 66 5.49 16.84 18.12
C SER A 66 4.21 17.06 17.30
N VAL A 67 3.89 16.13 16.41
CA VAL A 67 2.67 16.20 15.59
C VAL A 67 1.41 16.14 16.47
N VAL A 68 1.36 15.22 17.43
CA VAL A 68 0.23 15.09 18.37
C VAL A 68 0.04 16.39 19.17
N ASN A 69 1.13 17.02 19.65
CA ASN A 69 1.07 18.27 20.39
C ASN A 69 0.55 19.43 19.52
N ARG A 70 0.92 19.50 18.25
CA ARG A 70 0.39 20.48 17.30
C ARG A 70 -1.12 20.32 17.11
N ILE A 71 -1.59 19.05 16.92
CA ILE A 71 -3.03 18.78 16.77
C ILE A 71 -3.79 19.15 18.07
N LYS A 72 -3.24 18.85 19.25
CA LYS A 72 -3.82 19.27 20.53
C LYS A 72 -3.91 20.79 20.68
N ALA A 73 -2.95 21.50 20.10
CA ALA A 73 -2.98 22.97 20.07
C ALA A 73 -4.02 23.55 19.09
N GLY A 74 -4.71 22.70 18.31
CA GLY A 74 -5.80 23.07 17.42
C GLY A 74 -5.48 22.95 15.93
N GLU A 75 -4.26 22.59 15.53
CA GLU A 75 -3.91 22.42 14.13
C GLU A 75 -4.59 21.19 13.52
N THR A 76 -5.00 21.33 12.26
CA THR A 76 -5.49 20.24 11.43
C THR A 76 -4.34 19.73 10.56
N VAL A 77 -4.08 18.43 10.63
CA VAL A 77 -2.93 17.81 9.97
C VAL A 77 -3.41 16.75 8.98
N ALA A 78 -2.81 16.70 7.79
CA ALA A 78 -3.00 15.61 6.83
C ALA A 78 -1.74 14.75 6.76
N LEU A 79 -1.92 13.44 6.69
CA LEU A 79 -0.87 12.46 6.39
C LEU A 79 -1.09 11.93 4.99
N ILE A 80 -0.06 11.98 4.14
CA ILE A 80 0.01 11.37 2.81
C ILE A 80 1.23 10.45 2.70
N SER A 81 1.17 9.46 1.81
CA SER A 81 2.31 8.64 1.38
C SER A 81 2.67 8.93 -0.07
N ASP A 82 3.73 8.34 -0.57
CA ASP A 82 4.17 8.54 -1.97
C ASP A 82 3.15 8.00 -2.97
N ALA A 83 2.44 6.91 -2.61
CA ALA A 83 1.37 6.33 -3.42
C ALA A 83 0.38 5.55 -2.55
N GLY A 84 -0.91 5.68 -2.82
CA GLY A 84 -1.96 4.90 -2.16
C GLY A 84 -2.35 5.42 -0.77
N THR A 85 -2.81 4.53 0.10
CA THR A 85 -3.34 4.86 1.42
C THR A 85 -2.24 4.78 2.47
N PRO A 86 -1.91 5.88 3.18
CA PRO A 86 -0.92 5.88 4.25
C PRO A 86 -1.23 4.84 5.33
N GLY A 87 -0.18 4.20 5.87
CA GLY A 87 -0.30 3.13 6.86
C GLY A 87 -0.53 1.73 6.26
N ILE A 88 -0.78 1.63 4.96
CA ILE A 88 -0.88 0.33 4.25
C ILE A 88 0.48 0.04 3.58
N SER A 89 1.33 -0.69 4.29
CA SER A 89 2.74 -0.94 3.95
C SER A 89 3.65 0.30 3.97
N ASP A 90 3.12 1.45 4.33
CA ASP A 90 3.77 2.76 4.41
C ASP A 90 3.79 3.29 5.85
N PRO A 91 4.54 4.38 6.14
CA PRO A 91 4.49 5.07 7.42
C PRO A 91 3.08 5.60 7.74
N GLY A 92 2.79 5.77 9.04
CA GLY A 92 1.53 6.36 9.50
C GLY A 92 0.87 5.62 10.66
N PHE A 93 1.20 4.35 10.87
CA PHE A 93 0.62 3.58 11.96
C PHE A 93 0.89 4.22 13.33
N LEU A 94 2.10 4.71 13.58
CA LEU A 94 2.46 5.25 14.89
C LEU A 94 1.71 6.55 15.18
N VAL A 95 1.64 7.47 14.21
CA VAL A 95 0.94 8.75 14.39
C VAL A 95 -0.57 8.54 14.55
N VAL A 96 -1.18 7.66 13.77
CA VAL A 96 -2.61 7.31 13.90
C VAL A 96 -2.87 6.72 15.29
N ARG A 97 -2.07 5.72 15.70
CA ARG A 97 -2.21 5.08 17.01
C ARG A 97 -2.10 6.11 18.15
N GLU A 98 -1.14 7.00 18.08
CA GLU A 98 -0.92 7.97 19.14
C GLU A 98 -2.01 9.06 19.17
N CYS A 99 -2.52 9.48 18.02
CA CYS A 99 -3.70 10.35 17.94
C CYS A 99 -4.91 9.70 18.62
N VAL A 100 -5.22 8.43 18.29
CA VAL A 100 -6.33 7.69 18.90
C VAL A 100 -6.15 7.58 20.42
N ARG A 101 -4.94 7.25 20.91
CA ARG A 101 -4.64 7.17 22.35
C ARG A 101 -4.84 8.49 23.09
N ASN A 102 -4.67 9.60 22.41
CA ASN A 102 -4.84 10.94 22.96
C ASN A 102 -6.25 11.53 22.71
N GLY A 103 -7.22 10.74 22.25
CA GLY A 103 -8.59 11.19 21.99
C GLY A 103 -8.71 12.18 20.83
N ILE A 104 -7.71 12.23 19.95
CA ILE A 104 -7.74 13.06 18.74
C ILE A 104 -8.55 12.35 17.67
N GLU A 105 -9.45 13.09 17.02
CA GLU A 105 -10.20 12.59 15.87
C GLU A 105 -9.25 12.23 14.72
N VAL A 106 -9.37 11.00 14.22
CA VAL A 106 -8.65 10.53 13.01
C VAL A 106 -9.67 10.20 11.94
N GLN A 107 -9.54 10.85 10.79
CA GLN A 107 -10.40 10.59 9.64
C GLN A 107 -9.56 10.09 8.46
N CYS A 108 -9.71 8.79 8.13
CA CYS A 108 -9.15 8.25 6.90
C CYS A 108 -10.14 8.47 5.74
N LEU A 109 -9.69 9.10 4.67
CA LEU A 109 -10.53 9.32 3.49
C LEU A 109 -10.54 8.04 2.63
N PRO A 110 -11.68 7.66 2.03
CA PRO A 110 -11.70 6.71 0.93
C PRO A 110 -10.86 7.22 -0.25
N GLY A 111 -10.09 6.34 -0.87
CA GLY A 111 -9.25 6.72 -2.00
C GLY A 111 -8.43 5.56 -2.53
N ALA A 112 -7.42 5.88 -3.35
CA ALA A 112 -6.61 4.91 -4.06
C ALA A 112 -5.83 3.97 -3.12
N THR A 113 -5.79 2.69 -3.50
CA THR A 113 -4.93 1.67 -2.91
C THR A 113 -4.71 0.56 -3.93
N ALA A 114 -3.48 0.09 -4.13
CA ALA A 114 -3.15 -0.83 -5.21
C ALA A 114 -3.72 -2.23 -5.02
N PHE A 115 -3.81 -2.73 -3.79
CA PHE A 115 -4.23 -4.12 -3.55
C PHE A 115 -5.72 -4.36 -3.84
N VAL A 116 -6.59 -3.37 -3.68
CA VAL A 116 -8.05 -3.54 -3.91
C VAL A 116 -8.35 -3.78 -5.38
N PRO A 117 -7.93 -2.94 -6.34
CA PRO A 117 -8.16 -3.23 -7.77
C PRO A 117 -7.49 -4.54 -8.22
N ALA A 118 -6.29 -4.87 -7.71
CA ALA A 118 -5.65 -6.16 -7.99
C ALA A 118 -6.49 -7.35 -7.52
N LEU A 119 -7.01 -7.29 -6.29
CA LEU A 119 -7.87 -8.33 -5.73
C LEU A 119 -9.16 -8.49 -6.53
N VAL A 120 -9.85 -7.40 -6.84
CA VAL A 120 -11.10 -7.43 -7.60
C VAL A 120 -10.86 -7.95 -9.02
N ALA A 121 -9.78 -7.51 -9.68
CA ALA A 121 -9.43 -7.93 -11.03
C ALA A 121 -8.82 -9.34 -11.11
N SER A 122 -8.46 -9.97 -9.98
CA SER A 122 -7.86 -11.30 -9.98
C SER A 122 -8.80 -12.39 -10.49
N GLY A 123 -10.11 -12.25 -10.21
CA GLY A 123 -11.11 -13.29 -10.45
C GLY A 123 -11.10 -14.38 -9.39
N LEU A 124 -10.28 -14.28 -8.35
CA LEU A 124 -10.26 -15.18 -7.20
C LEU A 124 -11.31 -14.76 -6.16
N PRO A 125 -11.76 -15.67 -5.29
CA PRO A 125 -12.70 -15.35 -4.22
C PRO A 125 -12.22 -14.18 -3.38
N ASN A 126 -13.05 -13.15 -3.21
CA ASN A 126 -12.66 -11.90 -2.57
C ASN A 126 -13.53 -11.48 -1.38
N GLU A 127 -14.53 -12.28 -1.00
CA GLU A 127 -15.35 -12.01 0.19
C GLU A 127 -14.55 -12.06 1.48
N LYS A 128 -13.57 -12.98 1.54
CA LYS A 128 -12.66 -13.12 2.68
C LYS A 128 -11.25 -13.25 2.15
N PHE A 129 -10.40 -12.32 2.53
CA PHE A 129 -9.00 -12.30 2.10
C PHE A 129 -8.07 -11.88 3.25
N CYS A 130 -6.78 -12.14 3.09
CA CYS A 130 -5.73 -11.61 3.95
C CYS A 130 -4.79 -10.72 3.14
N PHE A 131 -4.51 -9.54 3.67
CA PHE A 131 -3.47 -8.68 3.15
C PHE A 131 -2.17 -8.93 3.91
N GLU A 132 -1.16 -9.45 3.23
CA GLU A 132 0.15 -9.83 3.77
C GLU A 132 1.21 -8.74 3.56
N GLY A 133 0.97 -7.82 2.63
CA GLY A 133 1.96 -6.80 2.26
C GLY A 133 3.26 -7.42 1.72
N PHE A 134 4.40 -6.83 2.06
CA PHE A 134 5.70 -7.39 1.68
C PHE A 134 6.13 -8.50 2.63
N LEU A 135 6.38 -9.68 2.09
CA LEU A 135 6.97 -10.78 2.88
C LEU A 135 8.37 -10.42 3.40
N PRO A 136 8.75 -10.93 4.58
CA PRO A 136 10.11 -10.75 5.09
C PRO A 136 11.17 -11.16 4.05
N GLN A 137 12.23 -10.37 3.90
CA GLN A 137 13.25 -10.64 2.88
C GLN A 137 14.15 -11.82 3.23
N LYS A 138 14.45 -12.02 4.51
CA LYS A 138 15.38 -13.06 5.04
C LYS A 138 14.78 -13.76 6.24
N LYS A 139 15.08 -13.27 7.46
CA LYS A 139 14.63 -13.88 8.73
C LYS A 139 13.09 -13.87 8.83
N GLY A 140 12.52 -15.03 9.14
CA GLY A 140 11.06 -15.20 9.30
C GLY A 140 10.30 -15.51 7.99
N ARG A 141 10.92 -15.40 6.81
CA ARG A 141 10.24 -15.63 5.52
C ARG A 141 9.73 -17.07 5.38
N GLN A 142 10.58 -18.07 5.63
CA GLN A 142 10.16 -19.48 5.55
C GLN A 142 9.09 -19.83 6.58
N THR A 143 9.20 -19.30 7.81
CA THR A 143 8.19 -19.50 8.86
C THR A 143 6.85 -18.92 8.40
N ARG A 144 6.84 -17.73 7.76
CA ARG A 144 5.62 -17.13 7.27
C ARG A 144 5.02 -17.94 6.12
N LEU A 145 5.83 -18.36 5.15
CA LEU A 145 5.37 -19.20 4.04
C LEU A 145 4.74 -20.51 4.52
N LYS A 146 5.37 -21.19 5.48
CA LYS A 146 4.80 -22.40 6.09
C LYS A 146 3.45 -22.13 6.77
N ALA A 147 3.34 -21.02 7.50
CA ALA A 147 2.08 -20.66 8.16
C ALA A 147 0.97 -20.32 7.16
N LEU A 148 1.31 -19.77 5.99
CA LEU A 148 0.36 -19.42 4.94
C LEU A 148 -0.03 -20.63 4.06
N ALA A 149 0.67 -21.75 4.15
CA ALA A 149 0.38 -22.93 3.32
C ALA A 149 -1.04 -23.47 3.58
N GLU A 150 -1.58 -23.27 4.78
CA GLU A 150 -2.91 -23.73 5.20
C GLU A 150 -3.96 -22.60 5.20
N GLU A 151 -3.62 -21.43 4.65
CA GLU A 151 -4.57 -20.31 4.56
C GLU A 151 -5.65 -20.62 3.51
N ARG A 152 -6.91 -20.52 3.95
CA ARG A 152 -8.09 -20.81 3.12
C ARG A 152 -8.61 -19.61 2.36
N ARG A 153 -8.24 -18.41 2.83
CA ARG A 153 -8.66 -17.17 2.20
C ARG A 153 -7.69 -16.77 1.09
N THR A 154 -8.18 -16.06 0.11
CA THR A 154 -7.31 -15.36 -0.85
C THR A 154 -6.31 -14.48 -0.14
N MET A 155 -5.06 -14.55 -0.56
CA MET A 155 -3.94 -13.81 0.03
C MET A 155 -3.44 -12.75 -0.94
N VAL A 156 -3.15 -11.55 -0.44
CA VAL A 156 -2.67 -10.44 -1.25
C VAL A 156 -1.30 -9.98 -0.75
N PHE A 157 -0.33 -9.90 -1.66
CA PHE A 157 1.04 -9.53 -1.37
C PHE A 157 1.48 -8.35 -2.23
N TYR A 158 2.35 -7.50 -1.67
CA TYR A 158 3.18 -6.59 -2.45
C TYR A 158 4.54 -7.24 -2.71
N GLU A 159 5.08 -7.03 -3.90
CA GLU A 159 6.41 -7.54 -4.22
C GLU A 159 7.18 -6.60 -5.15
N SER A 160 8.50 -6.65 -5.05
CA SER A 160 9.41 -5.95 -5.94
C SER A 160 9.62 -6.76 -7.24
N PRO A 161 9.75 -6.11 -8.41
CA PRO A 161 10.03 -6.79 -9.67
C PRO A 161 11.31 -7.62 -9.59
N HIS A 162 12.34 -7.17 -8.88
CA HIS A 162 13.59 -7.90 -8.67
C HIS A 162 13.46 -9.18 -7.86
N ARG A 163 12.34 -9.41 -7.20
CA ARG A 163 12.08 -10.58 -6.35
C ARG A 163 10.91 -11.43 -6.81
N LEU A 164 10.12 -10.95 -7.77
CA LEU A 164 8.89 -11.60 -8.20
C LEU A 164 9.15 -13.09 -8.54
N LEU A 165 10.07 -13.39 -9.44
CA LEU A 165 10.33 -14.75 -9.88
C LEU A 165 10.74 -15.67 -8.72
N LYS A 166 11.63 -15.19 -7.84
CA LYS A 166 12.01 -15.91 -6.62
C LYS A 166 10.80 -16.15 -5.70
N THR A 167 9.92 -15.15 -5.56
CA THR A 167 8.74 -15.26 -4.70
C THR A 167 7.73 -16.25 -5.27
N LEU A 168 7.46 -16.22 -6.58
CA LEU A 168 6.60 -17.19 -7.25
C LEU A 168 7.15 -18.62 -7.14
N THR A 169 8.45 -18.82 -7.33
CA THR A 169 9.10 -20.13 -7.14
C THR A 169 8.92 -20.63 -5.70
N GLN A 170 9.13 -19.78 -4.71
CA GLN A 170 8.90 -20.16 -3.31
C GLN A 170 7.41 -20.45 -3.04
N PHE A 171 6.49 -19.68 -3.63
CA PHE A 171 5.07 -19.97 -3.50
C PHE A 171 4.75 -21.36 -4.08
N ALA A 172 5.30 -21.71 -5.24
CA ALA A 172 5.13 -23.04 -5.83
C ALA A 172 5.69 -24.17 -4.94
N GLU A 173 6.83 -23.94 -4.27
CA GLU A 173 7.43 -24.90 -3.31
C GLU A 173 6.54 -25.15 -2.09
N TYR A 174 5.87 -24.12 -1.57
CA TYR A 174 5.08 -24.20 -0.32
C TYR A 174 3.60 -24.45 -0.55
N PHE A 175 3.04 -23.99 -1.67
CA PHE A 175 1.58 -24.00 -1.94
C PHE A 175 1.19 -24.91 -3.11
N GLY A 176 2.18 -25.45 -3.84
CA GLY A 176 1.98 -26.30 -5.03
C GLY A 176 1.97 -25.50 -6.33
N MET A 177 2.44 -26.14 -7.40
CA MET A 177 2.60 -25.52 -8.74
C MET A 177 1.26 -25.13 -9.38
N GLU A 178 0.20 -25.87 -9.08
CA GLU A 178 -1.14 -25.68 -9.65
C GLU A 178 -1.97 -24.59 -8.92
N ARG A 179 -1.46 -24.05 -7.80
CA ARG A 179 -2.15 -23.00 -7.06
C ARG A 179 -2.40 -21.78 -7.96
N GLN A 180 -3.66 -21.39 -8.05
CA GLN A 180 -4.07 -20.25 -8.87
C GLN A 180 -3.59 -18.94 -8.27
N ALA A 181 -3.08 -18.07 -9.11
CA ALA A 181 -2.58 -16.76 -8.69
C ALA A 181 -2.73 -15.73 -9.81
N THR A 182 -2.57 -14.48 -9.43
CA THR A 182 -2.58 -13.36 -10.36
C THR A 182 -1.41 -12.43 -10.00
N VAL A 183 -0.73 -11.94 -11.00
CA VAL A 183 0.29 -10.90 -10.87
C VAL A 183 -0.20 -9.66 -11.61
N SER A 184 -0.53 -8.60 -10.86
CA SER A 184 -0.86 -7.29 -11.42
C SER A 184 0.34 -6.36 -11.24
N ARG A 185 0.77 -5.71 -12.30
CA ARG A 185 1.87 -4.76 -12.28
C ARG A 185 1.47 -3.41 -12.84
N GLU A 186 2.09 -2.34 -12.37
CA GLU A 186 1.90 -0.98 -12.85
C GLU A 186 0.42 -0.55 -12.90
N ILE A 187 -0.35 -0.94 -11.88
CA ILE A 187 -1.78 -0.64 -11.76
C ILE A 187 -2.00 0.87 -11.91
N SER A 188 -3.01 1.25 -12.71
CA SER A 188 -3.39 2.64 -13.03
C SER A 188 -2.37 3.40 -13.90
N LYS A 189 -1.28 2.76 -14.34
CA LYS A 189 -0.24 3.36 -15.19
C LYS A 189 -0.34 2.91 -16.65
N LEU A 190 0.46 3.55 -17.53
CA LEU A 190 0.46 3.27 -18.98
C LEU A 190 0.76 1.79 -19.31
N HIS A 191 1.57 1.12 -18.50
CA HIS A 191 1.98 -0.26 -18.72
C HIS A 191 1.32 -1.23 -17.74
N GLU A 192 0.09 -0.92 -17.32
CA GLU A 192 -0.70 -1.83 -16.50
C GLU A 192 -0.89 -3.17 -17.18
N GLU A 193 -0.64 -4.23 -16.43
CA GLU A 193 -0.81 -5.61 -16.90
C GLU A 193 -1.23 -6.50 -15.75
N THR A 194 -2.11 -7.44 -16.04
CA THR A 194 -2.55 -8.47 -15.09
C THR A 194 -2.47 -9.84 -15.74
N VAL A 195 -1.54 -10.67 -15.27
CA VAL A 195 -1.34 -12.05 -15.73
C VAL A 195 -1.96 -13.01 -14.71
N ARG A 196 -2.78 -13.93 -15.17
CA ARG A 196 -3.51 -14.92 -14.36
C ARG A 196 -3.12 -16.33 -14.76
N GLY A 197 -3.10 -17.25 -13.82
CA GLY A 197 -2.82 -18.66 -14.07
C GLY A 197 -2.35 -19.39 -12.82
N SER A 198 -1.92 -20.62 -13.01
CA SER A 198 -1.22 -21.38 -11.98
C SER A 198 0.15 -20.77 -11.67
N LEU A 199 0.72 -21.05 -10.50
CA LEU A 199 2.07 -20.64 -10.19
C LEU A 199 3.10 -21.14 -11.21
N ALA A 200 2.88 -22.32 -11.80
CA ALA A 200 3.71 -22.86 -12.88
C ALA A 200 3.72 -21.94 -14.11
N GLU A 201 2.52 -21.57 -14.59
CA GLU A 201 2.35 -20.70 -15.76
C GLU A 201 2.92 -19.29 -15.51
N LEU A 202 2.71 -18.75 -14.32
CA LEU A 202 3.28 -17.43 -13.95
C LEU A 202 4.80 -17.46 -13.89
N ILE A 203 5.40 -18.54 -13.37
CA ILE A 203 6.88 -18.70 -13.35
C ILE A 203 7.41 -18.78 -14.79
N GLU A 204 6.77 -19.54 -15.67
CA GLU A 204 7.16 -19.63 -17.09
C GLU A 204 7.09 -18.25 -17.75
N HIS A 205 5.95 -17.55 -17.60
CA HIS A 205 5.73 -16.22 -18.18
C HIS A 205 6.82 -15.21 -17.73
N PHE A 206 7.05 -15.07 -16.42
CA PHE A 206 8.01 -14.10 -15.89
C PHE A 206 9.47 -14.55 -15.99
N THR A 207 9.73 -15.80 -16.35
CA THR A 207 11.07 -16.26 -16.77
C THR A 207 11.37 -15.78 -18.19
N ALA A 208 10.38 -15.80 -19.08
CA ALA A 208 10.51 -15.32 -20.45
C ALA A 208 10.45 -13.78 -20.55
N THR A 209 9.70 -13.11 -19.64
CA THR A 209 9.48 -11.66 -19.66
C THR A 209 9.92 -11.05 -18.34
N GLU A 210 11.00 -10.25 -18.35
CA GLU A 210 11.51 -9.59 -17.14
C GLU A 210 10.45 -8.65 -16.53
N PRO A 211 10.02 -8.88 -15.28
CA PRO A 211 9.02 -8.02 -14.64
C PRO A 211 9.59 -6.64 -14.31
N ARG A 212 8.78 -5.59 -14.50
CA ARG A 212 9.13 -4.20 -14.18
C ARG A 212 8.00 -3.54 -13.42
N GLY A 213 8.35 -2.49 -12.68
CA GLY A 213 7.40 -1.65 -11.96
C GLY A 213 6.96 -2.22 -10.62
N GLU A 214 5.83 -1.70 -10.11
CA GLU A 214 5.25 -2.10 -8.83
C GLU A 214 4.30 -3.26 -9.03
N ILE A 215 4.32 -4.22 -8.10
CA ILE A 215 3.66 -5.52 -8.28
C ILE A 215 2.77 -5.84 -7.09
N VAL A 216 1.55 -6.31 -7.41
CA VAL A 216 0.63 -6.96 -6.47
C VAL A 216 0.45 -8.40 -6.92
N ILE A 217 0.63 -9.35 -6.00
CA ILE A 217 0.34 -10.76 -6.22
C ILE A 217 -0.93 -11.10 -5.44
N VAL A 218 -1.89 -11.74 -6.10
CA VAL A 218 -3.07 -12.31 -5.45
C VAL A 218 -2.99 -13.82 -5.62
N LEU A 219 -3.04 -14.55 -4.51
CA LEU A 219 -2.88 -16.00 -4.46
C LEU A 219 -4.13 -16.64 -3.87
N ALA A 220 -4.67 -17.66 -4.52
CA ALA A 220 -5.82 -18.40 -4.05
C ALA A 220 -5.57 -19.07 -2.69
N GLY A 221 -6.62 -19.28 -1.91
CA GLY A 221 -6.61 -20.08 -0.70
C GLY A 221 -6.42 -21.57 -0.98
N ILE A 222 -6.32 -22.40 0.05
CA ILE A 222 -6.04 -23.85 -0.11
C ILE A 222 -7.21 -24.62 -0.73
N ASP A 223 -8.43 -24.12 -0.59
CA ASP A 223 -9.66 -24.83 -1.01
C ASP A 223 -10.17 -24.35 -2.39
N ASP A 224 -9.43 -23.53 -3.12
CA ASP A 224 -9.78 -22.97 -4.43
C ASP A 224 -9.06 -23.67 -5.60
#